data_68339305d68a85883174d1415b4c565d
#
_entry.id   68339305d68a85883174d1415b4c565d
#
_cell.length_a   1.000
_cell.length_b   1.000
_cell.length_c   1.000
_cell.angle_alpha   90.00
_cell.angle_beta   90.00
_cell.angle_gamma   90.00
#
_symmetry.space_group_name_H-M   'P 1'
#
loop_
_entity.id
_entity.type
_entity.pdbx_description
1 polymer ?
#
loop_
_entity_poly.entity_id
_entity_poly.type
_entity_poly.pdbx_seq_one_letter_code
_entity_poly.pdbx_strand_id
1 'polypeptide(L)'
;MSEIVIGRPSIEKVINNQNPSEELAFSFYVLWVCAHAYAMRQRNVLNDNEWMGWLRFMRNSFRKGTIKETWKQVEPDNWFNPAFQNFVNKEIMGANGIRT
;
A
#
# COMPACT_ATOMS: atom_id res chain seq x y z
N MET A 1 -20.42 -23.01 -1.74
CA MET A 1 -20.12 -22.60 -1.49
C MET A 1 -19.76 -22.25 -1.18
N SER A 2 -19.47 -22.35 -0.91
CA SER A 2 -19.12 -21.95 -0.45
C SER A 2 -18.73 -21.30 -0.53
N GLU A 3 -18.57 -21.02 -0.63
CA GLU A 3 -18.05 -20.40 -0.67
C GLU A 3 -17.98 -19.51 -0.36
N ILE A 4 -18.18 -19.29 -0.09
CA ILE A 4 -18.16 -18.46 0.19
C ILE A 4 -17.60 -18.08 1.02
N VAL A 5 -17.46 -18.40 1.62
CA VAL A 5 -16.97 -18.14 2.45
C VAL A 5 -16.04 -17.90 2.37
N ILE A 6 -15.93 -17.90 2.14
CA ILE A 6 -15.13 -17.82 1.97
C ILE A 6 -14.43 -16.88 2.15
N GLY A 7 -14.56 -16.11 2.47
CA GLY A 7 -14.01 -14.95 2.74
C GLY A 7 -12.68 -14.99 3.36
N ARG A 8 -12.55 -15.15 4.62
CA ARG A 8 -11.29 -15.06 5.23
C ARG A 8 -10.30 -16.07 4.84
N PRO A 9 -10.65 -17.30 4.75
CA PRO A 9 -9.70 -18.29 4.27
C PRO A 9 -9.21 -17.98 2.89
N SER A 10 -10.04 -17.33 2.10
CA SER A 10 -9.64 -16.96 0.76
C SER A 10 -8.52 -15.96 0.74
N ILE A 11 -8.57 -15.02 1.65
CA ILE A 11 -7.53 -14.03 1.72
C ILE A 11 -6.22 -14.65 2.12
N GLU A 12 -6.25 -15.58 3.04
CA GLU A 12 -5.04 -16.26 3.44
C GLU A 12 -4.44 -17.05 2.30
N LYS A 13 -5.28 -17.67 1.51
CA LYS A 13 -4.78 -18.39 0.36
C LYS A 13 -4.12 -17.48 -0.64
N VAL A 14 -4.71 -16.33 -0.85
CA VAL A 14 -4.11 -15.38 -1.77
C VAL A 14 -2.72 -15.00 -1.29
N ILE A 15 -2.57 -14.76 -0.01
CA ILE A 15 -1.28 -14.36 0.51
C ILE A 15 -0.27 -15.48 0.48
N ASN A 16 -0.69 -16.69 0.75
CA ASN A 16 0.25 -17.81 0.90
C ASN A 16 0.49 -18.59 -0.37
N ASN A 17 -0.51 -18.67 -1.23
CA ASN A 17 -0.38 -19.45 -2.45
C ASN A 17 -0.66 -18.62 -3.67
N GLN A 18 -0.45 -17.34 -3.56
CA GLN A 18 -0.85 -16.47 -4.60
C GLN A 18 -0.09 -16.66 -5.87
N ASN A 19 -0.70 -16.34 -6.93
CA ASN A 19 -0.03 -16.26 -8.19
C ASN A 19 0.23 -14.77 -8.45
N PRO A 20 0.98 -14.44 -9.50
CA PRO A 20 1.37 -13.04 -9.73
C PRO A 20 0.21 -12.07 -9.86
N SER A 21 -0.89 -12.49 -10.47
CA SER A 21 -1.98 -11.55 -10.64
C SER A 21 -2.72 -11.30 -9.33
N GLU A 22 -2.79 -12.29 -8.46
CA GLU A 22 -3.40 -12.07 -7.14
C GLU A 22 -2.53 -11.19 -6.27
N GLU A 23 -1.22 -11.40 -6.35
CA GLU A 23 -0.30 -10.54 -5.64
C GLU A 23 -0.40 -9.11 -6.09
N LEU A 24 -0.51 -8.92 -7.39
CA LEU A 24 -0.62 -7.58 -7.94
C LEU A 24 -1.91 -6.91 -7.48
N ALA A 25 -3.01 -7.65 -7.50
CA ALA A 25 -4.28 -7.09 -7.04
C ALA A 25 -4.22 -6.69 -5.59
N PHE A 26 -3.61 -7.52 -4.76
CA PHE A 26 -3.47 -7.20 -3.35
C PHE A 26 -2.61 -5.96 -3.16
N SER A 27 -1.52 -5.86 -3.92
CA SER A 27 -0.65 -4.70 -3.84
C SER A 27 -1.37 -3.43 -4.22
N PHE A 28 -2.17 -3.47 -5.28
CA PHE A 28 -2.98 -2.33 -5.66
C PHE A 28 -3.92 -1.92 -4.53
N TYR A 29 -4.54 -2.89 -3.90
CA TYR A 29 -5.44 -2.60 -2.81
C TYR A 29 -4.71 -1.86 -1.68
N VAL A 30 -3.53 -2.34 -1.32
CA VAL A 30 -2.75 -1.70 -0.27
C VAL A 30 -2.39 -0.28 -0.65
N LEU A 31 -1.98 -0.08 -1.90
CA LEU A 31 -1.62 1.27 -2.35
C LEU A 31 -2.81 2.21 -2.32
N TRP A 32 -3.98 1.74 -2.73
CA TRP A 32 -5.18 2.58 -2.68
C TRP A 32 -5.56 2.93 -1.26
N VAL A 33 -5.43 1.99 -0.34
CA VAL A 33 -5.73 2.25 1.06
C VAL A 33 -4.76 3.31 1.60
N CYS A 34 -3.49 3.21 1.25
CA CYS A 34 -2.51 4.19 1.68
C CYS A 34 -2.81 5.57 1.11
N ALA A 35 -3.18 5.63 -0.16
CA ALA A 35 -3.50 6.90 -0.77
C ALA A 35 -4.72 7.54 -0.10
N HIS A 36 -5.68 6.72 0.26
CA HIS A 36 -6.86 7.20 0.96
C HIS A 36 -6.52 7.78 2.32
N ALA A 37 -5.66 7.09 3.06
CA ALA A 37 -5.23 7.58 4.37
C ALA A 37 -4.49 8.91 4.23
N TYR A 38 -3.66 9.03 3.20
CA TYR A 38 -2.95 10.27 2.97
C TYR A 38 -3.94 11.42 2.71
N ALA A 39 -4.95 11.15 1.88
CA ALA A 39 -5.95 12.16 1.58
C ALA A 39 -6.71 12.58 2.83
N MET A 40 -7.04 11.62 3.68
CA MET A 40 -7.72 11.93 4.93
C MET A 40 -6.86 12.79 5.85
N ARG A 41 -5.57 12.53 5.87
CA ARG A 41 -4.66 13.36 6.67
C ARG A 41 -4.64 14.78 6.14
N GLN A 42 -4.61 14.93 4.81
CA GLN A 42 -4.59 16.26 4.22
C GLN A 42 -5.85 17.05 4.51
N ARG A 43 -6.95 16.36 4.75
CA ARG A 43 -8.20 17.01 5.10
C ARG A 43 -8.38 17.16 6.59
N ASN A 44 -7.35 16.84 7.36
CA ASN A 44 -7.39 16.95 8.81
C ASN A 44 -8.40 16.01 9.45
N VAL A 45 -8.70 14.90 8.80
CA VAL A 45 -9.58 13.89 9.36
C VAL A 45 -8.82 13.03 10.36
N LEU A 46 -7.55 12.76 10.09
CA LEU A 46 -6.73 11.93 10.98
C LEU A 46 -5.90 12.81 11.89
N ASN A 47 -5.94 12.52 13.18
CA ASN A 47 -5.09 13.26 14.11
C ASN A 47 -3.66 12.71 14.05
N ASP A 48 -2.77 13.32 14.84
CA ASP A 48 -1.36 12.93 14.78
C ASP A 48 -1.12 11.48 15.14
N ASN A 49 -1.79 10.99 16.17
CA ASN A 49 -1.62 9.60 16.56
C ASN A 49 -2.10 8.64 15.51
N GLU A 50 -3.26 8.94 14.93
CA GLU A 50 -3.78 8.09 13.87
C GLU A 50 -2.86 8.10 12.68
N TRP A 51 -2.35 9.27 12.34
CA TRP A 51 -1.44 9.38 11.20
C TRP A 51 -0.15 8.61 11.42
N MET A 52 0.37 8.65 12.65
CA MET A 52 1.59 7.90 12.95
C MET A 52 1.39 6.40 12.74
N GLY A 53 0.20 5.91 13.09
CA GLY A 53 -0.11 4.52 12.85
C GLY A 53 -0.11 4.19 11.37
N TRP A 54 -0.68 5.08 10.57
CA TRP A 54 -0.68 4.88 9.12
C TRP A 54 0.72 4.93 8.54
N LEU A 55 1.55 5.82 9.06
CA LEU A 55 2.94 5.88 8.59
C LEU A 55 3.67 4.58 8.84
N ARG A 56 3.48 4.00 10.03
CA ARG A 56 4.09 2.71 10.33
C ARG A 56 3.60 1.64 9.39
N PHE A 57 2.30 1.63 9.15
CA PHE A 57 1.72 0.67 8.23
C PHE A 57 2.32 0.80 6.83
N MET A 58 2.43 2.04 6.36
CA MET A 58 2.99 2.27 5.04
C MET A 58 4.44 1.83 4.95
N ARG A 59 5.24 2.19 5.94
CA ARG A 59 6.64 1.80 5.93
C ARG A 59 6.81 0.30 5.94
N ASN A 60 6.01 -0.37 6.76
CA ASN A 60 6.08 -1.82 6.80
C ASN A 60 5.63 -2.45 5.48
N SER A 61 4.58 -1.91 4.89
CA SER A 61 4.08 -2.45 3.63
C SER A 61 5.11 -2.30 2.52
N PHE A 62 5.75 -1.15 2.47
CA PHE A 62 6.70 -0.89 1.38
C PHE A 62 8.03 -1.60 1.57
N ARG A 63 8.22 -2.28 2.70
CA ARG A 63 9.38 -3.14 2.83
C ARG A 63 9.23 -4.42 2.04
N LYS A 64 8.00 -4.81 1.73
CA LYS A 64 7.75 -6.00 0.97
C LYS A 64 8.07 -5.74 -0.48
N GLY A 65 8.79 -6.67 -1.08
CA GLY A 65 9.21 -6.50 -2.46
C GLY A 65 8.06 -6.33 -3.41
N THR A 66 6.97 -7.06 -3.18
CA THR A 66 5.82 -7.00 -4.07
C THR A 66 5.22 -5.59 -4.11
N ILE A 67 5.06 -4.97 -2.95
CA ILE A 67 4.51 -3.61 -2.91
C ILE A 67 5.45 -2.63 -3.60
N LYS A 68 6.73 -2.76 -3.33
CA LYS A 68 7.71 -1.89 -3.94
C LYS A 68 7.71 -2.02 -5.45
N GLU A 69 7.67 -3.25 -5.95
CA GLU A 69 7.68 -3.47 -7.38
C GLU A 69 6.42 -2.93 -8.04
N THR A 70 5.29 -3.11 -7.39
CA THR A 70 4.05 -2.56 -7.90
C THR A 70 4.11 -1.04 -7.96
N TRP A 71 4.67 -0.43 -6.92
CA TRP A 71 4.83 1.02 -6.91
C TRP A 71 5.67 1.49 -8.08
N LYS A 72 6.76 0.80 -8.36
CA LYS A 72 7.62 1.18 -9.47
C LYS A 72 6.91 1.10 -10.81
N GLN A 73 5.91 0.22 -10.91
CA GLN A 73 5.16 0.10 -12.15
C GLN A 73 4.11 1.17 -12.32
N VAL A 74 3.45 1.56 -11.24
CA VAL A 74 2.32 2.48 -11.37
C VAL A 74 2.70 3.94 -11.20
N GLU A 75 3.78 4.20 -10.48
CA GLU A 75 4.14 5.57 -10.19
C GLU A 75 4.45 6.37 -11.46
N PRO A 76 5.22 5.85 -12.42
CA PRO A 76 5.49 6.62 -13.62
C PRO A 76 4.25 6.94 -14.44
N ASP A 77 3.21 6.12 -14.30
CA ASP A 77 1.98 6.35 -15.05
C ASP A 77 1.02 7.27 -14.31
N ASN A 78 1.44 7.77 -13.15
CA ASN A 78 0.65 8.72 -12.38
C ASN A 78 -0.73 8.18 -12.03
N TRP A 79 -0.77 6.97 -11.53
CA TRP A 79 -2.03 6.36 -11.11
C TRP A 79 -2.63 7.06 -9.89
N PHE A 80 -1.79 7.74 -9.11
CA PHE A 80 -2.25 8.36 -7.89
C PHE A 80 -2.01 9.87 -7.94
N ASN A 81 -2.56 10.55 -6.96
CA ASN A 81 -2.37 11.98 -6.83
C ASN A 81 -0.88 12.31 -6.75
N PRO A 82 -0.40 13.31 -7.48
CA PRO A 82 1.03 13.64 -7.47
C PRO A 82 1.57 13.94 -6.07
N ALA A 83 0.77 14.56 -5.23
CA ALA A 83 1.24 14.86 -3.88
C ALA A 83 1.49 13.58 -3.09
N PHE A 84 0.61 12.58 -3.25
CA PHE A 84 0.80 11.31 -2.59
C PHE A 84 2.03 10.60 -3.15
N GLN A 85 2.22 10.63 -4.45
CA GLN A 85 3.36 9.98 -5.06
C GLN A 85 4.67 10.60 -4.57
N ASN A 86 4.70 11.91 -4.48
CA ASN A 86 5.84 12.61 -3.95
C ASN A 86 6.11 12.21 -2.50
N PHE A 87 5.06 12.14 -1.71
CA PHE A 87 5.17 11.77 -0.32
C PHE A 87 5.76 10.36 -0.19
N VAL A 88 5.26 9.41 -0.97
CA VAL A 88 5.75 8.04 -0.90
C VAL A 88 7.22 8.00 -1.29
N ASN A 89 7.58 8.68 -2.38
CA ASN A 89 8.94 8.63 -2.85
C ASN A 89 9.91 9.24 -1.86
N LYS A 90 9.51 10.32 -1.20
CA LYS A 90 10.38 10.99 -0.26
C LYS A 90 10.38 10.39 1.13
N GLU A 91 9.18 10.16 1.67
CA GLU A 91 9.08 9.82 3.08
C GLU A 91 9.04 8.32 3.31
N ILE A 92 8.50 7.58 2.38
CA ILE A 92 8.36 6.15 2.58
C ILE A 92 9.51 5.39 1.94
N MET A 93 9.74 5.63 0.66
CA MET A 93 10.82 4.92 -0.03
C MET A 93 12.17 5.38 0.47
N GLY A 94 12.32 6.68 0.67
CA GLY A 94 13.57 7.19 1.19
C GLY A 94 13.85 6.72 2.60
N ALA A 95 12.81 6.71 3.43
CA ALA A 95 12.95 6.32 4.83
C ALA A 95 13.28 4.84 4.97
N ASN A 96 13.04 4.05 3.95
CA ASN A 96 13.34 2.64 3.99
C ASN A 96 14.73 2.33 3.43
N GLY A 97 15.55 3.34 3.35
CA GLY A 97 16.94 3.11 3.00
C GLY A 97 17.18 2.85 1.56
N ILE A 98 16.26 3.27 0.78
CA ILE A 98 16.42 3.03 -0.57
C ILE A 98 17.52 3.84 -1.15
N ARG A 99 17.90 4.84 -0.43
CA ARG A 99 18.88 5.65 -0.90
C ARG A 99 20.03 4.85 -0.95
N THR A 100 20.43 4.41 -1.20
CA THR A 100 21.51 3.73 -1.17
C THR A 100 22.09 3.73 -1.95
#